data_6d55f50779461b0b933f93780b1473ad
#
_entry.id   6d55f50779461b0b933f93780b1473ad
#
_cell.length_a   1.000
_cell.length_b   1.000
_cell.length_c   1.000
_cell.angle_alpha   90.00
_cell.angle_beta   90.00
_cell.angle_gamma   90.00
#
_symmetry.space_group_name_H-M   'P 1'
#
loop_
_entity.id
_entity.type
_entity.pdbx_description
1 polymer ?
#
loop_
_entity_poly.entity_id
_entity_poly.type
_entity_poly.pdbx_seq_one_letter_code
_entity_poly.pdbx_strand_id
1 'polypeptide(L)'
;MDQTVSGISYRKLVQALSQGETVKISGDAGSRLGSSLGVDLQRLGGKGGPIEAAGKVIVDGNVGSHMGISMQRGAVYVSGEIKPPLGNVVQIQSDLTGYRKFVSATEVLEKNMTVREPNTADKNGLTIFDGILRDTLGARNPTDKKICLQGDAGMSTGILMRSGLIEVFGDAGPNTGVLMQGGRIIIRGRAGDFTGAEMRGGEVLIEGDAGSFTCARMKGGAVYAKEGKPVPPVGIQMPSSYEQTAIAQALKIPLLHAMMYRKLCL
;
A
#
# COMPACT_ATOMS: atom_id res chain seq x y z
N MET A 1 25.97 -0.89 -8.27
CA MET A 1 26.22 -1.43 -9.63
C MET A 1 24.96 -1.19 -10.42
N ASP A 2 25.05 -0.50 -11.57
CA ASP A 2 23.93 -0.38 -12.50
C ASP A 2 23.70 -1.74 -13.17
N GLN A 3 22.50 -2.29 -12.99
CA GLN A 3 22.07 -3.47 -13.75
C GLN A 3 21.72 -3.02 -15.18
N THR A 4 22.14 -3.77 -16.18
CA THR A 4 21.80 -3.50 -17.58
C THR A 4 20.73 -4.47 -18.05
N VAL A 5 19.70 -3.95 -18.71
CA VAL A 5 18.69 -4.74 -19.42
C VAL A 5 18.87 -4.44 -20.90
N SER A 6 19.23 -5.44 -21.69
CA SER A 6 19.49 -5.29 -23.15
C SER A 6 20.43 -4.12 -23.50
N GLY A 7 21.52 -3.95 -22.72
CA GLY A 7 22.51 -2.89 -22.95
C GLY A 7 22.13 -1.50 -22.45
N ILE A 8 20.94 -1.31 -21.84
CA ILE A 8 20.52 -0.04 -21.24
C ILE A 8 20.65 -0.15 -19.71
N SER A 9 21.34 0.79 -19.07
CA SER A 9 21.47 0.78 -17.61
C SER A 9 20.14 1.07 -16.91
N TYR A 10 19.93 0.46 -15.74
CA TYR A 10 18.74 0.70 -14.90
C TYR A 10 18.52 2.19 -14.63
N ARG A 11 19.60 2.96 -14.40
CA ARG A 11 19.53 4.41 -14.18
C ARG A 11 18.93 5.15 -15.36
N LYS A 12 19.32 4.80 -16.58
CA LYS A 12 18.76 5.40 -17.83
C LYS A 12 17.28 5.07 -17.97
N LEU A 13 16.86 3.83 -17.67
CA LEU A 13 15.44 3.45 -17.70
C LEU A 13 14.61 4.24 -16.68
N VAL A 14 15.10 4.39 -15.45
CA VAL A 14 14.42 5.19 -14.41
C VAL A 14 14.36 6.66 -14.83
N GLN A 15 15.42 7.22 -15.42
CA GLN A 15 15.44 8.60 -15.90
C GLN A 15 14.41 8.81 -17.02
N ALA A 16 14.36 7.95 -18.02
CA ALA A 16 13.37 8.01 -19.11
C ALA A 16 11.94 7.95 -18.56
N LEU A 17 11.65 7.02 -17.66
CA LEU A 17 10.34 6.91 -17.02
C LEU A 17 10.01 8.14 -16.16
N SER A 18 11.01 8.77 -15.51
CA SER A 18 10.81 10.01 -14.74
C SER A 18 10.53 11.23 -15.62
N GLN A 19 10.87 11.17 -16.89
CA GLN A 19 10.62 12.20 -17.91
C GLN A 19 9.31 11.95 -18.69
N GLY A 20 8.53 10.94 -18.30
CA GLY A 20 7.26 10.61 -18.96
C GLY A 20 7.40 9.72 -20.20
N GLU A 21 8.59 9.20 -20.49
CA GLU A 21 8.83 8.37 -21.65
C GLU A 21 8.22 6.97 -21.52
N THR A 22 8.05 6.31 -22.66
CA THR A 22 7.55 4.93 -22.71
C THR A 22 8.71 3.95 -22.88
N VAL A 23 8.79 2.97 -21.99
CA VAL A 23 9.72 1.85 -22.06
C VAL A 23 8.99 0.61 -22.54
N LYS A 24 9.44 -0.01 -23.63
CA LYS A 24 8.92 -1.30 -24.13
C LYS A 24 9.86 -2.44 -23.80
N ILE A 25 9.29 -3.55 -23.35
CA ILE A 25 9.98 -4.80 -23.04
C ILE A 25 9.38 -5.88 -23.96
N SER A 26 10.19 -6.42 -24.86
CA SER A 26 9.80 -7.55 -25.69
C SER A 26 10.18 -8.85 -24.98
N GLY A 27 9.18 -9.64 -24.61
CA GLY A 27 9.32 -10.85 -23.82
C GLY A 27 8.98 -10.63 -22.33
N ASP A 28 9.28 -11.64 -21.53
CA ASP A 28 8.88 -11.69 -20.12
C ASP A 28 9.69 -10.71 -19.26
N ALA A 29 8.99 -10.07 -18.32
CA ALA A 29 9.59 -9.25 -17.28
C ALA A 29 9.62 -10.01 -15.94
N GLY A 30 10.70 -9.84 -15.17
CA GLY A 30 10.86 -10.45 -13.87
C GLY A 30 9.96 -9.83 -12.78
N SER A 31 10.18 -10.25 -11.54
CA SER A 31 9.47 -9.73 -10.36
C SER A 31 9.80 -8.27 -10.09
N ARG A 32 8.86 -7.56 -9.43
CA ARG A 32 8.97 -6.15 -9.00
C ARG A 32 9.05 -5.13 -10.15
N LEU A 33 8.56 -5.47 -11.34
CA LEU A 33 8.43 -4.50 -12.42
C LEU A 33 7.60 -3.29 -11.95
N GLY A 34 8.02 -2.08 -12.32
CA GLY A 34 7.34 -0.84 -11.94
C GLY A 34 7.43 -0.50 -10.44
N SER A 35 8.36 -1.12 -9.71
CA SER A 35 8.61 -0.81 -8.30
C SER A 35 8.94 0.67 -8.11
N SER A 36 8.16 1.37 -7.29
CA SER A 36 8.25 2.81 -7.06
C SER A 36 8.14 3.67 -8.33
N LEU A 37 7.49 3.16 -9.40
CA LEU A 37 7.22 3.96 -10.59
C LEU A 37 6.42 5.22 -10.18
N GLY A 38 6.85 6.36 -10.67
CA GLY A 38 6.23 7.64 -10.35
C GLY A 38 6.62 8.23 -8.99
N VAL A 39 7.67 7.71 -8.35
CA VAL A 39 8.26 8.26 -7.12
C VAL A 39 9.58 8.95 -7.45
N ASP A 40 9.75 10.20 -6.97
CA ASP A 40 11.01 10.92 -7.00
C ASP A 40 12.00 10.30 -6.00
N LEU A 41 12.82 9.37 -6.48
CA LEU A 41 13.61 8.48 -5.62
C LEU A 41 14.78 9.22 -4.95
N GLN A 42 14.76 9.32 -3.62
CA GLN A 42 15.82 9.97 -2.82
C GLN A 42 17.21 9.40 -3.10
N ARG A 43 17.35 8.08 -3.26
CA ARG A 43 18.64 7.45 -3.60
C ARG A 43 19.17 7.78 -4.99
N LEU A 44 18.37 8.43 -5.83
CA LEU A 44 18.77 8.97 -7.12
C LEU A 44 18.82 10.51 -7.13
N GLY A 45 18.77 11.14 -5.94
CA GLY A 45 18.83 12.58 -5.78
C GLY A 45 17.47 13.29 -5.67
N GLY A 46 16.37 12.55 -5.64
CA GLY A 46 15.01 13.07 -5.52
C GLY A 46 14.58 13.40 -4.10
N LYS A 47 13.38 13.96 -3.96
CA LYS A 47 12.78 14.40 -2.68
C LYS A 47 11.85 13.34 -2.05
N GLY A 48 11.52 12.26 -2.73
CA GLY A 48 10.69 11.16 -2.22
C GLY A 48 9.17 11.32 -2.40
N GLY A 49 8.72 12.37 -3.09
CA GLY A 49 7.31 12.60 -3.46
C GLY A 49 6.90 11.92 -4.77
N PRO A 50 5.63 12.06 -5.19
CA PRO A 50 5.20 11.68 -6.52
C PRO A 50 5.79 12.64 -7.56
N ILE A 51 6.08 12.12 -8.75
CA ILE A 51 6.43 12.93 -9.93
C ILE A 51 5.17 13.19 -10.77
N GLU A 52 5.08 14.35 -11.42
CA GLU A 52 3.88 14.71 -12.21
C GLU A 52 3.76 13.89 -13.50
N ALA A 53 4.86 13.75 -14.23
CA ALA A 53 4.91 13.08 -15.53
C ALA A 53 5.63 11.73 -15.43
N ALA A 54 4.97 10.72 -14.87
CA ALA A 54 5.52 9.36 -14.88
C ALA A 54 5.24 8.66 -16.20
N GLY A 55 6.26 8.00 -16.74
CA GLY A 55 6.19 7.26 -17.98
C GLY A 55 5.37 5.96 -17.90
N LYS A 56 5.39 5.22 -19.01
CA LYS A 56 4.67 3.95 -19.17
C LYS A 56 5.65 2.82 -19.39
N VAL A 57 5.33 1.65 -18.85
CA VAL A 57 6.04 0.41 -19.15
C VAL A 57 5.10 -0.51 -19.93
N ILE A 58 5.50 -0.96 -21.10
CA ILE A 58 4.73 -1.90 -21.94
C ILE A 58 5.52 -3.20 -22.02
N VAL A 59 4.92 -4.30 -21.56
CA VAL A 59 5.51 -5.63 -21.58
C VAL A 59 4.76 -6.50 -22.58
N ASP A 60 5.45 -6.92 -23.61
CA ASP A 60 4.94 -7.89 -24.58
C ASP A 60 5.34 -9.30 -24.15
N GLY A 61 4.73 -9.78 -23.09
CA GLY A 61 5.02 -11.03 -22.42
C GLY A 61 4.42 -11.09 -21.02
N ASN A 62 4.91 -12.02 -20.19
CA ASN A 62 4.49 -12.25 -18.82
C ASN A 62 5.25 -11.34 -17.84
N VAL A 63 4.67 -11.13 -16.65
CA VAL A 63 5.29 -10.36 -15.57
C VAL A 63 5.34 -11.19 -14.29
N GLY A 64 6.49 -11.19 -13.63
CA GLY A 64 6.69 -11.83 -12.33
C GLY A 64 5.89 -11.17 -11.22
N SER A 65 6.02 -11.71 -10.01
CA SER A 65 5.32 -11.23 -8.81
C SER A 65 5.75 -9.82 -8.36
N HIS A 66 4.94 -9.23 -7.50
CA HIS A 66 5.19 -7.92 -6.87
C HIS A 66 5.24 -6.75 -7.89
N MET A 67 4.56 -6.86 -9.03
CA MET A 67 4.46 -5.77 -10.00
C MET A 67 3.84 -4.53 -9.35
N GLY A 68 4.47 -3.36 -9.47
CA GLY A 68 3.96 -2.09 -8.96
C GLY A 68 4.09 -1.87 -7.45
N ILE A 69 5.04 -2.54 -6.77
CA ILE A 69 5.32 -2.24 -5.34
C ILE A 69 5.58 -0.74 -5.16
N SER A 70 4.86 -0.12 -4.22
CA SER A 70 4.96 1.31 -3.89
C SER A 70 4.84 2.24 -5.10
N MET A 71 4.21 1.80 -6.18
CA MET A 71 3.94 2.63 -7.36
C MET A 71 3.04 3.81 -7.00
N GLN A 72 3.32 4.99 -7.56
CA GLN A 72 2.56 6.22 -7.31
C GLN A 72 1.92 6.81 -8.56
N ARG A 73 2.60 6.76 -9.69
CA ARG A 73 2.17 7.35 -10.96
C ARG A 73 2.61 6.48 -12.12
N GLY A 74 2.05 6.77 -13.30
CA GLY A 74 2.38 6.08 -14.53
C GLY A 74 1.51 4.85 -14.77
N ALA A 75 1.86 4.05 -15.77
CA ALA A 75 1.09 2.86 -16.11
C ALA A 75 1.98 1.69 -16.51
N VAL A 76 1.52 0.49 -16.21
CA VAL A 76 2.13 -0.77 -16.68
C VAL A 76 1.11 -1.48 -17.56
N TYR A 77 1.50 -1.80 -18.79
CA TYR A 77 0.72 -2.54 -19.76
C TYR A 77 1.33 -3.93 -19.91
N VAL A 78 0.52 -4.97 -19.86
CA VAL A 78 0.98 -6.37 -19.94
C VAL A 78 0.09 -7.15 -20.90
N SER A 79 0.67 -7.80 -21.89
CA SER A 79 -0.05 -8.67 -22.83
C SER A 79 -0.26 -10.08 -22.27
N GLY A 80 0.70 -10.59 -21.49
CA GLY A 80 0.71 -11.93 -20.93
C GLY A 80 0.14 -12.04 -19.52
N GLU A 81 0.55 -13.07 -18.79
CA GLU A 81 0.13 -13.33 -17.39
C GLU A 81 0.94 -12.51 -16.40
N ILE A 82 0.35 -12.28 -15.23
CA ILE A 82 0.99 -11.57 -14.11
C ILE A 82 0.89 -12.45 -12.87
N LYS A 83 2.03 -12.73 -12.25
CA LYS A 83 2.07 -13.55 -11.04
C LYS A 83 1.76 -12.72 -9.79
N PRO A 84 0.84 -13.18 -8.92
CA PRO A 84 0.64 -12.55 -7.62
C PRO A 84 1.82 -12.84 -6.66
N PRO A 85 1.95 -12.07 -5.53
CA PRO A 85 1.15 -10.89 -5.22
C PRO A 85 1.47 -9.72 -6.14
N LEU A 86 0.52 -8.78 -6.25
CA LEU A 86 0.76 -7.48 -6.88
C LEU A 86 1.27 -6.46 -5.85
N GLY A 87 1.68 -5.29 -6.34
CA GLY A 87 1.97 -4.12 -5.50
C GLY A 87 0.75 -3.21 -5.30
N ASN A 88 1.00 -1.92 -5.18
CA ASN A 88 -0.01 -0.86 -5.03
C ASN A 88 -0.71 -0.54 -6.37
N VAL A 89 -1.21 -1.53 -7.07
CA VAL A 89 -1.79 -1.36 -8.40
C VAL A 89 -3.17 -2.00 -8.54
N VAL A 90 -3.99 -1.40 -9.41
CA VAL A 90 -5.29 -1.92 -9.82
C VAL A 90 -5.44 -1.82 -11.33
N GLN A 91 -6.25 -2.70 -11.90
CA GLN A 91 -6.52 -2.72 -13.33
C GLN A 91 -7.57 -1.67 -13.70
N ILE A 92 -7.30 -0.91 -14.75
CA ILE A 92 -8.25 0.02 -15.39
C ILE A 92 -8.50 -0.38 -16.84
N GLN A 93 -9.42 0.31 -17.50
CA GLN A 93 -9.64 0.12 -18.93
C GLN A 93 -8.35 0.47 -19.70
N SER A 94 -7.93 -0.45 -20.58
CA SER A 94 -6.75 -0.24 -21.41
C SER A 94 -7.11 0.54 -22.67
N ASP A 95 -6.26 1.49 -23.02
CA ASP A 95 -6.24 2.25 -24.27
C ASP A 95 -5.35 1.57 -25.34
N LEU A 96 -4.74 0.43 -25.01
CA LEU A 96 -3.90 -0.36 -25.92
C LEU A 96 -4.51 -1.74 -26.12
N THR A 97 -4.90 -2.07 -27.36
CA THR A 97 -5.52 -3.35 -27.70
C THR A 97 -4.57 -4.52 -27.41
N GLY A 98 -5.08 -5.58 -26.81
CA GLY A 98 -4.31 -6.77 -26.45
C GLY A 98 -3.52 -6.65 -25.14
N TYR A 99 -3.57 -5.52 -24.44
CA TYR A 99 -2.88 -5.31 -23.17
C TYR A 99 -3.85 -5.02 -22.02
N ARG A 100 -3.52 -5.54 -20.84
CA ARG A 100 -4.13 -5.12 -19.57
C ARG A 100 -3.34 -3.92 -19.04
N LYS A 101 -4.04 -2.91 -18.55
CA LYS A 101 -3.44 -1.67 -18.02
C LYS A 101 -3.59 -1.59 -16.53
N PHE A 102 -2.50 -1.32 -15.83
CA PHE A 102 -2.44 -1.17 -14.38
C PHE A 102 -1.90 0.21 -14.03
N VAL A 103 -2.53 0.82 -13.04
CA VAL A 103 -2.12 2.11 -12.45
C VAL A 103 -2.09 1.98 -10.93
N SER A 104 -1.47 2.93 -10.25
CA SER A 104 -1.43 2.96 -8.79
C SER A 104 -2.84 3.11 -8.19
N ALA A 105 -3.15 2.32 -7.15
CA ALA A 105 -4.36 2.51 -6.35
C ALA A 105 -4.44 3.93 -5.77
N THR A 106 -3.31 4.51 -5.38
CA THR A 106 -3.21 5.88 -4.90
C THR A 106 -3.56 6.90 -6.00
N GLU A 107 -3.08 6.70 -7.22
CA GLU A 107 -3.41 7.57 -8.36
C GLU A 107 -4.91 7.50 -8.73
N VAL A 108 -5.51 6.30 -8.64
CA VAL A 108 -6.96 6.13 -8.83
C VAL A 108 -7.74 7.01 -7.87
N LEU A 109 -7.36 7.01 -6.59
CA LEU A 109 -8.01 7.86 -5.58
C LEU A 109 -7.84 9.35 -5.88
N GLU A 110 -6.63 9.80 -6.19
CA GLU A 110 -6.35 11.20 -6.42
C GLU A 110 -7.09 11.75 -7.64
N LYS A 111 -7.11 10.99 -8.73
CA LYS A 111 -7.68 11.41 -10.01
C LYS A 111 -9.13 10.97 -10.23
N ASN A 112 -9.77 10.29 -9.27
CA ASN A 112 -11.12 9.70 -9.42
C ASN A 112 -11.24 8.83 -10.67
N MET A 113 -10.27 7.95 -10.90
CA MET A 113 -10.26 7.10 -12.10
C MET A 113 -11.23 5.93 -11.95
N THR A 114 -11.87 5.55 -13.04
CA THR A 114 -12.69 4.33 -13.10
C THR A 114 -11.77 3.10 -13.14
N VAL A 115 -12.08 2.10 -12.35
CA VAL A 115 -11.38 0.81 -12.31
C VAL A 115 -12.19 -0.26 -13.05
N ARG A 116 -11.53 -1.36 -13.39
CA ARG A 116 -12.19 -2.49 -14.04
C ARG A 116 -12.84 -3.41 -13.01
N GLU A 117 -14.01 -3.92 -13.33
CA GLU A 117 -14.68 -4.95 -12.53
C GLU A 117 -13.76 -6.18 -12.29
N PRO A 118 -13.89 -6.86 -11.13
CA PRO A 118 -14.92 -6.66 -10.09
C PRO A 118 -14.65 -5.50 -9.13
N ASN A 119 -13.54 -4.78 -9.27
CA ASN A 119 -13.20 -3.63 -8.43
C ASN A 119 -14.09 -2.43 -8.77
N THR A 120 -14.34 -1.57 -7.78
CA THR A 120 -15.15 -0.36 -7.94
C THR A 120 -14.44 0.85 -7.37
N ALA A 121 -14.60 2.01 -8.03
CA ALA A 121 -14.08 3.27 -7.53
C ALA A 121 -15.10 4.39 -7.74
N ASP A 122 -15.22 5.26 -6.76
CA ASP A 122 -16.05 6.45 -6.81
C ASP A 122 -15.36 7.65 -6.14
N LYS A 123 -16.09 8.76 -5.96
CA LYS A 123 -15.58 9.97 -5.30
C LYS A 123 -15.14 9.74 -3.85
N ASN A 124 -15.65 8.69 -3.18
CA ASN A 124 -15.38 8.41 -1.77
C ASN A 124 -14.21 7.44 -1.58
N GLY A 125 -13.91 6.62 -2.60
CA GLY A 125 -12.83 5.65 -2.47
C GLY A 125 -12.77 4.56 -3.54
N LEU A 126 -11.99 3.54 -3.20
CA LEU A 126 -11.71 2.36 -4.01
C LEU A 126 -12.06 1.11 -3.22
N THR A 127 -12.84 0.21 -3.80
CA THR A 127 -13.10 -1.12 -3.24
C THR A 127 -12.56 -2.20 -4.15
N ILE A 128 -11.78 -3.11 -3.58
CA ILE A 128 -11.05 -4.18 -4.28
C ILE A 128 -11.69 -5.52 -3.94
N PHE A 129 -12.19 -6.21 -4.96
CA PHE A 129 -12.90 -7.50 -4.87
C PHE A 129 -12.25 -8.61 -5.69
N ASP A 130 -11.15 -8.35 -6.38
CA ASP A 130 -10.57 -9.28 -7.35
C ASP A 130 -9.83 -10.48 -6.73
N GLY A 131 -9.76 -10.57 -5.41
CA GLY A 131 -9.12 -11.67 -4.69
C GLY A 131 -7.60 -11.75 -4.83
N ILE A 132 -6.96 -10.77 -5.46
CA ILE A 132 -5.51 -10.78 -5.66
C ILE A 132 -4.81 -10.17 -4.46
N LEU A 133 -3.89 -10.92 -3.85
CA LEU A 133 -3.05 -10.44 -2.75
C LEU A 133 -2.19 -9.25 -3.21
N ARG A 134 -2.16 -8.18 -2.40
CA ARG A 134 -1.39 -6.96 -2.70
C ARG A 134 -0.47 -6.57 -1.57
N ASP A 135 0.77 -6.33 -1.95
CA ASP A 135 1.76 -5.67 -1.09
C ASP A 135 1.66 -4.15 -1.24
N THR A 136 2.04 -3.43 -0.20
CA THR A 136 2.14 -1.97 -0.21
C THR A 136 0.86 -1.23 -0.63
N LEU A 137 -0.32 -1.86 -0.47
CA LEU A 137 -1.61 -1.24 -0.80
C LEU A 137 -1.76 0.10 -0.06
N GLY A 138 -2.17 1.15 -0.78
CA GLY A 138 -2.32 2.50 -0.25
C GLY A 138 -0.99 3.18 0.11
N ALA A 139 0.13 2.70 -0.43
CA ALA A 139 1.43 3.31 -0.23
C ALA A 139 1.41 4.82 -0.52
N ARG A 140 1.92 5.63 0.42
CA ARG A 140 2.06 7.09 0.31
C ARG A 140 0.74 7.84 0.05
N ASN A 141 -0.44 7.23 0.29
CA ASN A 141 -1.72 7.86 0.03
C ASN A 141 -1.83 9.24 0.71
N PRO A 142 -2.01 10.34 -0.05
CA PRO A 142 -2.15 11.68 0.51
C PRO A 142 -3.62 12.11 0.64
N THR A 143 -4.56 11.33 0.08
CA THR A 143 -5.98 11.68 0.03
C THR A 143 -6.69 11.25 1.32
N ASP A 144 -7.80 11.88 1.64
CA ASP A 144 -8.69 11.52 2.74
C ASP A 144 -9.68 10.38 2.40
N LYS A 145 -9.57 9.83 1.17
CA LYS A 145 -10.45 8.79 0.67
C LYS A 145 -10.17 7.41 1.26
N LYS A 146 -11.13 6.51 1.05
CA LYS A 146 -11.08 5.16 1.59
C LYS A 146 -10.60 4.15 0.54
N ILE A 147 -9.78 3.19 0.99
CA ILE A 147 -9.51 1.92 0.29
C ILE A 147 -10.13 0.80 1.11
N CYS A 148 -11.04 0.02 0.49
CA CYS A 148 -11.57 -1.21 1.05
C CYS A 148 -10.98 -2.41 0.30
N LEU A 149 -10.39 -3.36 1.01
CA LEU A 149 -9.91 -4.62 0.44
C LEU A 149 -10.75 -5.77 0.99
N GLN A 150 -11.45 -6.48 0.12
CA GLN A 150 -12.16 -7.70 0.46
C GLN A 150 -11.21 -8.89 0.36
N GLY A 151 -10.70 -9.34 1.52
CA GLY A 151 -9.70 -10.40 1.65
C GLY A 151 -8.45 -9.91 2.36
N ASP A 152 -7.37 -10.68 2.22
CA ASP A 152 -6.11 -10.44 2.91
C ASP A 152 -5.24 -9.42 2.16
N ALA A 153 -4.48 -8.64 2.94
CA ALA A 153 -3.46 -7.74 2.45
C ALA A 153 -2.06 -8.35 2.66
N GLY A 154 -1.16 -8.07 1.73
CA GLY A 154 0.24 -8.47 1.82
C GLY A 154 1.06 -7.55 2.73
N MET A 155 2.38 -7.59 2.53
CA MET A 155 3.31 -6.81 3.35
C MET A 155 3.19 -5.30 3.11
N SER A 156 3.53 -4.52 4.13
CA SER A 156 3.71 -3.07 4.08
C SER A 156 2.46 -2.29 3.62
N THR A 157 1.27 -2.81 3.91
CA THR A 157 0.00 -2.09 3.69
C THR A 157 0.05 -0.74 4.38
N GLY A 158 -0.27 0.34 3.66
CA GLY A 158 -0.22 1.71 4.17
C GLY A 158 1.19 2.28 4.40
N ILE A 159 2.23 1.69 3.81
CA ILE A 159 3.60 2.24 3.93
C ILE A 159 3.64 3.72 3.52
N LEU A 160 4.22 4.57 4.40
CA LEU A 160 4.35 6.02 4.17
C LEU A 160 3.00 6.75 3.92
N MET A 161 1.87 6.14 4.26
CA MET A 161 0.54 6.75 4.15
C MET A 161 0.49 8.06 4.94
N ARG A 162 -0.18 9.08 4.39
CA ARG A 162 -0.27 10.42 4.98
C ARG A 162 -1.69 10.76 5.43
N SER A 163 -2.71 10.23 4.77
CA SER A 163 -4.11 10.53 5.06
C SER A 163 -5.03 9.40 4.57
N GLY A 164 -6.32 9.49 4.89
CA GLY A 164 -7.37 8.58 4.45
C GLY A 164 -7.51 7.35 5.32
N LEU A 165 -8.24 6.37 4.79
CA LEU A 165 -8.58 5.14 5.49
C LEU A 165 -8.28 3.94 4.60
N ILE A 166 -7.56 2.95 5.12
CA ILE A 166 -7.47 1.62 4.52
C ILE A 166 -8.23 0.65 5.44
N GLU A 167 -9.18 -0.10 4.89
CA GLU A 167 -9.89 -1.15 5.60
C GLU A 167 -9.68 -2.48 4.89
N VAL A 168 -9.09 -3.46 5.60
CA VAL A 168 -8.81 -4.82 5.13
C VAL A 168 -9.78 -5.77 5.82
N PHE A 169 -10.60 -6.49 5.05
CA PHE A 169 -11.59 -7.45 5.55
C PHE A 169 -11.01 -8.86 5.73
N GLY A 170 -9.74 -8.96 6.04
CA GLY A 170 -8.99 -10.17 6.30
C GLY A 170 -7.75 -9.86 7.15
N ASP A 171 -6.75 -10.72 7.06
CA ASP A 171 -5.45 -10.53 7.71
C ASP A 171 -4.58 -9.55 6.91
N ALA A 172 -3.61 -8.94 7.57
CA ALA A 172 -2.59 -8.12 6.92
C ALA A 172 -1.18 -8.66 7.23
N GLY A 173 -0.32 -8.63 6.22
CA GLY A 173 1.06 -9.11 6.32
C GLY A 173 1.96 -8.23 7.19
N PRO A 174 3.25 -8.57 7.29
CA PRO A 174 4.21 -7.82 8.10
C PRO A 174 4.39 -6.38 7.60
N ASN A 175 4.90 -5.52 8.49
CA ASN A 175 5.15 -4.09 8.22
C ASN A 175 3.88 -3.27 7.90
N THR A 176 2.69 -3.70 8.30
CA THR A 176 1.47 -2.90 8.15
C THR A 176 1.63 -1.55 8.86
N GLY A 177 1.37 -0.44 8.17
CA GLY A 177 1.55 0.92 8.69
C GLY A 177 3.00 1.35 8.90
N VAL A 178 3.99 0.63 8.35
CA VAL A 178 5.41 1.02 8.45
C VAL A 178 5.64 2.42 7.88
N LEU A 179 6.39 3.26 8.63
CA LEU A 179 6.69 4.65 8.23
C LEU A 179 5.45 5.54 8.00
N MET A 180 4.27 5.12 8.43
CA MET A 180 3.02 5.86 8.29
C MET A 180 3.13 7.22 8.96
N GLN A 181 2.60 8.26 8.32
CA GLN A 181 2.70 9.65 8.77
C GLN A 181 1.34 10.19 9.25
N GLY A 182 0.24 9.58 8.84
CA GLY A 182 -1.13 9.97 9.18
C GLY A 182 -2.16 9.05 8.53
N GLY A 183 -3.44 9.32 8.75
CA GLY A 183 -4.55 8.48 8.32
C GLY A 183 -4.82 7.31 9.27
N ARG A 184 -5.65 6.38 8.84
CA ARG A 184 -6.07 5.23 9.64
C ARG A 184 -6.02 3.94 8.82
N ILE A 185 -5.57 2.85 9.43
CA ILE A 185 -5.64 1.49 8.87
C ILE A 185 -6.49 0.65 9.81
N ILE A 186 -7.49 -0.06 9.28
CA ILE A 186 -8.33 -1.00 10.03
C ILE A 186 -8.12 -2.40 9.44
N ILE A 187 -7.73 -3.34 10.27
CA ILE A 187 -7.55 -4.75 9.91
C ILE A 187 -8.60 -5.57 10.66
N ARG A 188 -9.48 -6.23 9.92
CA ARG A 188 -10.56 -7.06 10.51
C ARG A 188 -10.07 -8.43 10.99
N GLY A 189 -8.91 -8.87 10.57
CA GLY A 189 -8.21 -10.05 11.03
C GLY A 189 -7.04 -9.69 11.94
N ARG A 190 -5.91 -10.35 11.73
CA ARG A 190 -4.65 -10.17 12.45
C ARG A 190 -3.67 -9.37 11.58
N ALA A 191 -2.72 -8.72 12.22
CA ALA A 191 -1.60 -8.06 11.52
C ALA A 191 -0.28 -8.77 11.85
N GLY A 192 0.61 -8.84 10.86
CA GLY A 192 1.90 -9.50 10.98
C GLY A 192 2.92 -8.71 11.81
N ASP A 193 4.14 -9.22 11.84
CA ASP A 193 5.27 -8.62 12.56
C ASP A 193 5.60 -7.21 12.07
N PHE A 194 6.24 -6.40 12.93
CA PHE A 194 6.63 -5.02 12.64
C PHE A 194 5.49 -4.07 12.29
N THR A 195 4.24 -4.40 12.64
CA THR A 195 3.10 -3.48 12.47
C THR A 195 3.36 -2.16 13.19
N GLY A 196 3.17 -1.02 12.51
CA GLY A 196 3.45 0.32 13.03
C GLY A 196 4.94 0.65 13.23
N ALA A 197 5.85 -0.15 12.69
CA ALA A 197 7.27 0.16 12.80
C ALA A 197 7.63 1.48 12.14
N GLU A 198 8.49 2.27 12.79
CA GLU A 198 8.92 3.62 12.37
C GLU A 198 7.76 4.60 12.08
N MET A 199 6.56 4.29 12.55
CA MET A 199 5.37 5.13 12.41
C MET A 199 5.60 6.50 13.07
N ARG A 200 5.14 7.57 12.41
CA ARG A 200 5.30 8.96 12.86
C ARG A 200 3.98 9.63 13.22
N GLY A 201 2.87 9.03 12.83
CA GLY A 201 1.52 9.54 13.09
C GLY A 201 0.47 8.64 12.47
N GLY A 202 -0.81 8.89 12.78
CA GLY A 202 -1.94 8.08 12.35
C GLY A 202 -2.25 6.93 13.32
N GLU A 203 -3.13 6.05 12.92
CA GLU A 203 -3.65 4.96 13.74
C GLU A 203 -3.74 3.65 12.96
N VAL A 204 -3.34 2.56 13.59
CA VAL A 204 -3.60 1.20 13.10
C VAL A 204 -4.48 0.49 14.10
N LEU A 205 -5.67 0.08 13.68
CA LEU A 205 -6.66 -0.62 14.49
C LEU A 205 -6.81 -2.04 13.98
N ILE A 206 -6.55 -3.03 14.84
CA ILE A 206 -6.53 -4.45 14.49
C ILE A 206 -7.60 -5.15 15.31
N GLU A 207 -8.57 -5.81 14.66
CA GLU A 207 -9.63 -6.52 15.37
C GLU A 207 -9.11 -7.75 16.13
N GLY A 208 -8.10 -8.42 15.57
CA GLY A 208 -7.34 -9.50 16.20
C GLY A 208 -6.09 -9.01 16.91
N ASP A 209 -5.02 -9.77 16.76
CA ASP A 209 -3.74 -9.53 17.41
C ASP A 209 -2.72 -8.92 16.45
N ALA A 210 -1.78 -8.18 16.97
CA ALA A 210 -0.58 -7.73 16.28
C ALA A 210 0.56 -8.71 16.52
N GLY A 211 1.41 -8.91 15.50
CA GLY A 211 2.58 -9.77 15.57
C GLY A 211 3.69 -9.24 16.49
N SER A 212 4.86 -9.82 16.37
CA SER A 212 6.07 -9.42 17.13
C SER A 212 6.66 -8.11 16.61
N PHE A 213 7.50 -7.48 17.44
CA PHE A 213 8.19 -6.22 17.11
C PHE A 213 7.27 -5.08 16.71
N THR A 214 6.01 -5.13 17.17
CA THR A 214 5.02 -4.08 16.92
C THR A 214 5.56 -2.74 17.40
N CYS A 215 5.33 -1.67 16.61
CA CYS A 215 5.77 -0.31 16.88
C CYS A 215 7.30 -0.13 17.02
N ALA A 216 8.12 -1.04 16.48
CA ALA A 216 9.57 -0.90 16.53
C ALA A 216 10.00 0.46 15.98
N ARG A 217 10.81 1.21 16.78
CA ARG A 217 11.30 2.56 16.44
C ARG A 217 10.20 3.58 16.12
N MET A 218 8.99 3.38 16.61
CA MET A 218 7.86 4.33 16.48
C MET A 218 8.28 5.71 16.99
N LYS A 219 7.78 6.76 16.35
CA LYS A 219 8.03 8.18 16.69
C LYS A 219 6.74 8.93 17.01
N GLY A 220 5.58 8.31 16.78
CA GLY A 220 4.27 8.90 17.05
C GLY A 220 3.16 8.07 16.43
N GLY A 221 1.91 8.39 16.77
CA GLY A 221 0.74 7.60 16.39
C GLY A 221 0.41 6.52 17.42
N ALA A 222 -0.51 5.63 17.08
CA ALA A 222 -0.93 4.54 17.95
C ALA A 222 -1.31 3.28 17.16
N VAL A 223 -1.05 2.11 17.75
CA VAL A 223 -1.58 0.82 17.31
C VAL A 223 -2.52 0.30 18.37
N TYR A 224 -3.73 -0.11 17.98
CA TYR A 224 -4.74 -0.70 18.86
C TYR A 224 -4.95 -2.15 18.45
N ALA A 225 -4.79 -3.08 19.38
CA ALA A 225 -4.98 -4.51 19.18
C ALA A 225 -5.41 -5.18 20.50
N LYS A 226 -5.93 -6.40 20.43
CA LYS A 226 -6.20 -7.18 21.65
C LYS A 226 -4.89 -7.58 22.32
N GLU A 227 -3.95 -8.07 21.52
CA GLU A 227 -2.60 -8.41 21.97
C GLU A 227 -1.55 -7.86 20.98
N GLY A 228 -0.35 -7.66 21.47
CA GLY A 228 0.80 -7.23 20.66
C GLY A 228 2.08 -7.23 21.48
N LYS A 229 3.22 -7.35 20.80
CA LYS A 229 4.54 -7.37 21.44
C LYS A 229 5.33 -6.13 20.99
N PRO A 230 5.13 -4.97 21.64
CA PRO A 230 5.81 -3.75 21.25
C PRO A 230 7.30 -3.81 21.61
N VAL A 231 8.08 -3.01 20.89
CA VAL A 231 9.51 -2.81 21.17
C VAL A 231 9.69 -1.54 22.01
N PRO A 232 10.41 -1.57 23.14
CA PRO A 232 10.73 -0.36 23.90
C PRO A 232 11.35 0.75 23.04
N PRO A 233 11.03 2.04 23.30
CA PRO A 233 10.35 2.57 24.47
C PRO A 233 8.80 2.57 24.40
N VAL A 234 8.19 1.98 23.39
CA VAL A 234 6.74 1.88 23.25
C VAL A 234 6.17 1.05 24.40
N GLY A 235 5.17 1.60 25.09
CA GLY A 235 4.45 0.94 26.17
C GLY A 235 3.09 0.39 25.73
N ILE A 236 2.48 -0.36 26.65
CA ILE A 236 1.10 -0.84 26.52
C ILE A 236 0.25 -0.05 27.52
N GLN A 237 -0.78 0.59 27.02
CA GLN A 237 -1.70 1.41 27.82
C GLN A 237 -3.15 0.94 27.60
N MET A 238 -4.03 1.28 28.53
CA MET A 238 -5.48 1.16 28.32
C MET A 238 -5.93 2.34 27.45
N PRO A 239 -6.72 2.10 26.40
CA PRO A 239 -7.35 3.19 25.66
C PRO A 239 -8.27 4.00 26.59
N SER A 240 -8.29 5.32 26.42
CA SER A 240 -9.24 6.20 27.10
C SER A 240 -10.69 5.86 26.74
N SER A 241 -11.67 6.32 27.51
CA SER A 241 -13.09 6.10 27.22
C SER A 241 -13.49 6.62 25.84
N TYR A 242 -12.90 7.74 25.39
CA TYR A 242 -13.11 8.28 24.05
C TYR A 242 -12.54 7.34 22.97
N GLU A 243 -11.33 6.84 23.16
CA GLU A 243 -10.70 5.89 22.23
C GLU A 243 -11.44 4.55 22.20
N GLN A 244 -11.92 4.04 23.33
CA GLN A 244 -12.76 2.84 23.39
C GLN A 244 -14.06 3.01 22.57
N THR A 245 -14.69 4.18 22.68
CA THR A 245 -15.87 4.50 21.86
C THR A 245 -15.52 4.54 20.38
N ALA A 246 -14.41 5.17 20.02
CA ALA A 246 -13.95 5.23 18.63
C ALA A 246 -13.61 3.85 18.05
N ILE A 247 -12.98 2.96 18.85
CA ILE A 247 -12.72 1.57 18.50
C ILE A 247 -14.03 0.81 18.26
N ALA A 248 -14.99 0.94 19.21
CA ALA A 248 -16.30 0.27 19.11
C ALA A 248 -17.03 0.67 17.83
N GLN A 249 -17.04 1.96 17.49
CA GLN A 249 -17.65 2.48 16.26
C GLN A 249 -16.93 2.01 15.00
N ALA A 250 -15.60 2.10 14.97
CA ALA A 250 -14.80 1.72 13.81
C ALA A 250 -14.89 0.23 13.48
N LEU A 251 -14.90 -0.62 14.52
CA LEU A 251 -15.01 -2.08 14.37
C LEU A 251 -16.46 -2.58 14.36
N LYS A 252 -17.43 -1.72 14.68
CA LYS A 252 -18.85 -2.09 14.82
C LYS A 252 -19.06 -3.20 15.86
N ILE A 253 -18.37 -3.09 17.00
CA ILE A 253 -18.43 -4.03 18.13
C ILE A 253 -19.06 -3.35 19.36
N PRO A 254 -19.61 -4.12 20.32
CA PRO A 254 -20.07 -3.57 21.60
C PRO A 254 -18.93 -2.86 22.34
N LEU A 255 -19.27 -1.78 23.08
CA LEU A 255 -18.29 -1.03 23.86
C LEU A 255 -17.53 -1.90 24.87
N LEU A 256 -18.22 -2.89 25.46
CA LEU A 256 -17.60 -3.86 26.37
C LEU A 256 -16.45 -4.63 25.70
N HIS A 257 -16.58 -4.97 24.42
CA HIS A 257 -15.50 -5.63 23.65
C HIS A 257 -14.35 -4.67 23.36
N ALA A 258 -14.64 -3.38 23.15
CA ALA A 258 -13.59 -2.38 22.93
C ALA A 258 -12.69 -2.18 24.15
N MET A 259 -13.17 -2.49 25.36
CA MET A 259 -12.36 -2.45 26.60
C MET A 259 -11.26 -3.52 26.63
N MET A 260 -11.34 -4.56 25.81
CA MET A 260 -10.30 -5.60 25.70
C MET A 260 -9.06 -5.13 24.93
N TYR A 261 -9.17 -4.03 24.22
CA TYR A 261 -8.07 -3.53 23.40
C TYR A 261 -6.97 -2.88 24.25
N ARG A 262 -5.78 -2.92 23.71
CA ARG A 262 -4.60 -2.25 24.25
C ARG A 262 -4.14 -1.20 23.24
N LYS A 263 -3.65 -0.10 23.74
CA LYS A 263 -3.02 0.97 22.99
C LYS A 263 -1.51 0.83 23.09
N LEU A 264 -0.84 0.66 21.98
CA LEU A 264 0.61 0.60 21.87
C LEU A 264 1.08 1.95 21.32
N CYS A 265 1.77 2.73 22.13
CA CYS A 265 2.24 4.08 21.78
C CYS A 265 3.44 4.48 22.65
N LEU A 266 4.07 5.61 22.30
CA LEU A 266 5.10 6.26 23.11
C LEU A 266 4.51 6.92 24.35
#